data_32da539e264928d9f5bcbb3b3cc1301e
#
_entry.id   32da539e264928d9f5bcbb3b3cc1301e
#
_cell.length_a   1.000
_cell.length_b   1.000
_cell.length_c   1.000
_cell.angle_alpha   90.00
_cell.angle_beta   90.00
_cell.angle_gamma   90.00
#
_symmetry.space_group_name_H-M   'P 1'
#
loop_
_entity.id
_entity.type
_entity.pdbx_description
1 polymer ?
#
loop_
_entity_poly.entity_id
_entity_poly.type
_entity_poly.pdbx_seq_one_letter_code
_entity_poly.pdbx_strand_id
1 'polypeptide(L)'
;MPMCPQALSMGSGLPESMDDLLGVRVPPPREGFVIRETTIDSALRKKPLPGLDYSFNPYIGCYHGCVFCVVPRLMRMDRAAWGASVIVKRNAATVLAREVRKLPRGLVAISTATDPYQFVEGKYRITRHALEVLQRADWPVSVLSRSPLMMRDIDLFSRFRSIEVGMSIPTLDDRARALLEPWAPPIEARLRCLRTLADAGLRTFVSFSPAYPPTGGWTAATIADTFHELGIRKGFSRLLDPRWGARDAMLGRLAGSDLETELVRFTDRETMVPFIQAVARECRDRGIAFRTELDSPSPARRAEEANRQEA
;
A
#
# COMPACT_ATOMS: atom_id res chain seq x y z
N MET A 1 24.27 27.18 -27.81
CA MET A 1 23.18 27.44 -26.85
C MET A 1 22.07 26.44 -27.15
N PRO A 2 21.84 25.40 -26.35
CA PRO A 2 20.69 24.52 -26.51
C PRO A 2 19.46 25.15 -25.83
N MET A 3 18.36 25.16 -26.56
CA MET A 3 17.05 25.69 -26.15
C MET A 3 16.50 24.85 -24.98
N CYS A 4 16.08 25.58 -23.96
CA CYS A 4 15.33 25.05 -22.83
C CYS A 4 13.98 24.45 -23.30
N PRO A 5 13.58 23.25 -22.90
CA PRO A 5 12.24 22.77 -23.22
C PRO A 5 11.21 23.57 -22.44
N GLN A 6 10.20 24.02 -23.16
CA GLN A 6 9.06 24.78 -22.67
C GLN A 6 8.36 24.02 -21.53
N ALA A 7 8.21 24.71 -20.39
CA ALA A 7 7.33 24.28 -19.32
C ALA A 7 5.90 24.12 -19.86
N LEU A 8 5.39 22.90 -19.82
CA LEU A 8 3.97 22.64 -20.04
C LEU A 8 3.16 23.38 -18.97
N SER A 9 2.43 24.38 -19.39
CA SER A 9 1.43 25.09 -18.62
C SER A 9 0.37 24.07 -18.14
N MET A 10 0.45 23.65 -16.89
CA MET A 10 -0.63 22.90 -16.27
C MET A 10 -1.82 23.86 -16.09
N GLY A 11 -2.85 23.67 -16.92
CA GLY A 11 -4.12 24.33 -16.75
C GLY A 11 -4.69 24.06 -15.36
N SER A 12 -5.31 25.07 -14.76
CA SER A 12 -5.83 25.10 -13.39
C SER A 12 -7.11 24.27 -13.15
N GLY A 13 -7.36 23.24 -13.92
CA GLY A 13 -8.46 22.30 -13.74
C GLY A 13 -7.97 21.01 -13.09
N LEU A 14 -8.24 20.80 -11.79
CA LEU A 14 -8.17 19.48 -11.18
C LEU A 14 -9.16 18.57 -11.92
N PRO A 15 -8.75 17.34 -12.32
CA PRO A 15 -9.64 16.41 -13.00
C PRO A 15 -10.89 16.17 -12.16
N GLU A 16 -12.05 16.30 -12.78
CA GLU A 16 -13.37 16.25 -12.12
C GLU A 16 -13.76 14.83 -11.68
N SER A 17 -13.13 13.80 -12.24
CA SER A 17 -13.38 12.41 -11.87
C SER A 17 -12.10 11.60 -11.68
N MET A 18 -12.22 10.50 -10.95
CA MET A 18 -11.15 9.51 -10.82
C MET A 18 -10.79 8.89 -12.18
N ASP A 19 -11.75 8.72 -13.06
CA ASP A 19 -11.57 8.15 -14.38
C ASP A 19 -10.69 9.03 -15.26
N ASP A 20 -10.83 10.37 -15.16
CA ASP A 20 -10.01 11.34 -15.88
C ASP A 20 -8.55 11.35 -15.39
N LEU A 21 -8.36 11.20 -14.08
CA LEU A 21 -7.01 11.07 -13.48
C LEU A 21 -6.30 9.79 -13.90
N LEU A 22 -7.03 8.73 -14.10
CA LEU A 22 -6.49 7.38 -14.19
C LEU A 22 -6.40 6.88 -15.62
N GLY A 23 -7.16 7.47 -16.58
CA GLY A 23 -7.38 6.88 -17.90
C GLY A 23 -7.95 5.45 -17.82
N VAL A 24 -8.49 5.08 -16.65
CA VAL A 24 -9.10 3.75 -16.38
C VAL A 24 -10.38 3.98 -15.60
N ARG A 25 -11.45 3.42 -16.07
CA ARG A 25 -12.76 3.50 -15.42
C ARG A 25 -12.69 2.82 -14.04
N VAL A 26 -12.87 3.61 -13.00
CA VAL A 26 -13.03 3.07 -11.65
C VAL A 26 -14.48 2.62 -11.52
N PRO A 27 -14.74 1.34 -11.25
CA PRO A 27 -16.12 0.88 -11.13
C PRO A 27 -16.82 1.65 -9.99
N PRO A 28 -18.12 1.99 -10.19
CA PRO A 28 -18.89 2.63 -9.14
C PRO A 28 -18.92 1.77 -7.89
N PRO A 29 -19.22 2.36 -6.71
CA PRO A 29 -19.39 1.57 -5.49
C PRO A 29 -20.38 0.45 -5.76
N ARG A 30 -20.03 -0.75 -5.26
CA ARG A 30 -20.96 -1.88 -5.35
C ARG A 30 -22.28 -1.55 -4.66
N GLU A 31 -23.34 -2.10 -5.16
CA GLU A 31 -24.65 -2.02 -4.52
C GLU A 31 -24.57 -2.48 -3.05
N GLY A 32 -25.22 -1.73 -2.15
CA GLY A 32 -25.18 -2.02 -0.72
C GLY A 32 -23.91 -1.59 0.02
N PHE A 33 -22.94 -0.92 -0.62
CA PHE A 33 -21.78 -0.38 0.10
C PHE A 33 -22.18 0.74 1.05
N VAL A 34 -21.79 0.60 2.34
CA VAL A 34 -22.21 1.51 3.41
C VAL A 34 -21.06 2.42 3.83
N ILE A 35 -21.32 3.72 3.81
CA ILE A 35 -20.42 4.73 4.37
C ILE A 35 -21.03 5.25 5.67
N ARG A 36 -20.26 5.19 6.76
CA ARG A 36 -20.61 5.78 8.05
C ARG A 36 -19.58 6.83 8.41
N GLU A 37 -19.95 7.73 9.31
CA GLU A 37 -19.07 8.78 9.80
C GLU A 37 -18.91 8.67 11.31
N THR A 38 -17.73 9.04 11.81
CA THR A 38 -17.44 9.09 13.25
C THR A 38 -16.46 10.21 13.56
N THR A 39 -16.35 10.54 14.83
CA THR A 39 -15.30 11.38 15.39
C THR A 39 -14.39 10.54 16.28
N ILE A 40 -13.17 11.02 16.50
CA ILE A 40 -12.12 10.36 17.30
C ILE A 40 -11.46 11.36 18.24
N ASP A 41 -10.85 10.87 19.30
CA ASP A 41 -10.10 11.68 20.27
C ASP A 41 -8.59 11.60 20.06
N SER A 42 -8.09 10.53 19.41
CA SER A 42 -6.68 10.33 19.04
C SER A 42 -6.56 9.86 17.59
N ALA A 43 -5.62 10.46 16.85
CA ALA A 43 -5.38 10.19 15.44
C ALA A 43 -4.12 9.33 15.21
N LEU A 44 -3.07 9.54 16.02
CA LEU A 44 -1.79 8.83 15.90
C LEU A 44 -1.70 7.63 16.83
N ARG A 45 -1.41 6.46 16.27
CA ARG A 45 -1.05 5.26 17.01
C ARG A 45 0.48 5.17 17.07
N LYS A 46 1.04 5.08 18.28
CA LYS A 46 2.48 4.95 18.50
C LYS A 46 2.99 3.54 18.18
N LYS A 47 4.18 3.46 17.59
CA LYS A 47 4.93 2.22 17.30
C LYS A 47 4.06 1.09 16.72
N PRO A 48 3.31 1.34 15.62
CA PRO A 48 2.37 0.37 15.07
C PRO A 48 3.06 -0.86 14.48
N LEU A 49 4.26 -0.67 13.95
CA LEU A 49 5.12 -1.69 13.33
C LEU A 49 6.60 -1.32 13.53
N PRO A 50 7.52 -2.28 13.48
CA PRO A 50 8.96 -2.01 13.54
C PRO A 50 9.39 -0.97 12.48
N GLY A 51 10.21 -0.01 12.90
CA GLY A 51 10.72 1.06 12.03
C GLY A 51 9.75 2.22 11.77
N LEU A 52 8.56 2.21 12.39
CA LEU A 52 7.61 3.31 12.34
C LEU A 52 7.37 3.87 13.74
N ASP A 53 7.43 5.19 13.87
CA ASP A 53 7.13 5.84 15.14
C ASP A 53 5.64 5.98 15.37
N TYR A 54 4.90 6.26 14.29
CA TYR A 54 3.45 6.47 14.32
C TYR A 54 2.75 5.88 13.11
N SER A 55 1.45 5.63 13.25
CA SER A 55 0.56 5.46 12.11
C SER A 55 -0.66 6.35 12.24
N PHE A 56 -1.12 6.84 11.10
CA PHE A 56 -2.38 7.56 10.93
C PHE A 56 -3.30 6.76 10.02
N ASN A 57 -4.49 6.41 10.49
CA ASN A 57 -5.50 5.68 9.72
C ASN A 57 -6.76 6.54 9.61
N PRO A 58 -7.04 7.14 8.44
CA PRO A 58 -8.17 8.06 8.24
C PRO A 58 -9.53 7.37 8.27
N TYR A 59 -9.53 6.05 8.06
CA TYR A 59 -10.73 5.24 7.93
C TYR A 59 -10.68 4.00 8.84
N ILE A 60 -11.85 3.39 9.08
CA ILE A 60 -12.00 2.03 9.60
C ILE A 60 -12.71 1.23 8.51
N GLY A 61 -12.16 0.06 8.16
CA GLY A 61 -12.58 -0.69 6.97
C GLY A 61 -11.85 -0.23 5.70
N CYS A 62 -11.96 -1.03 4.65
CA CYS A 62 -11.31 -0.76 3.38
C CYS A 62 -12.16 -1.26 2.22
N TYR A 63 -12.50 -0.37 1.29
CA TYR A 63 -13.29 -0.68 0.12
C TYR A 63 -12.68 -1.79 -0.74
N HIS A 64 -11.36 -1.90 -0.81
CA HIS A 64 -10.67 -2.87 -1.66
C HIS A 64 -11.03 -4.32 -1.34
N GLY A 65 -11.42 -4.64 -0.10
CA GLY A 65 -11.94 -5.95 0.27
C GLY A 65 -11.00 -7.12 0.02
N CYS A 66 -9.66 -6.89 0.06
CA CYS A 66 -8.67 -7.93 -0.23
C CYS A 66 -8.93 -9.16 0.63
N VAL A 67 -9.05 -10.33 -0.02
CA VAL A 67 -9.47 -11.60 0.61
C VAL A 67 -8.48 -12.06 1.69
N PHE A 68 -7.19 -11.81 1.48
CA PHE A 68 -6.10 -12.18 2.39
C PHE A 68 -5.84 -11.17 3.51
N CYS A 69 -6.61 -10.07 3.57
CA CYS A 69 -6.33 -9.00 4.53
C CYS A 69 -6.42 -9.50 5.98
N VAL A 70 -5.42 -9.18 6.80
CA VAL A 70 -5.39 -9.55 8.22
C VAL A 70 -6.20 -8.60 9.11
N VAL A 71 -6.53 -7.41 8.60
CA VAL A 71 -7.18 -6.34 9.36
C VAL A 71 -8.53 -6.72 9.94
N PRO A 72 -9.43 -7.43 9.23
CA PRO A 72 -10.71 -7.87 9.81
C PRO A 72 -10.50 -8.59 11.15
N ARG A 73 -9.56 -9.50 11.21
CA ARG A 73 -9.26 -10.25 12.45
C ARG A 73 -8.69 -9.35 13.54
N LEU A 74 -7.74 -8.47 13.18
CA LEU A 74 -7.12 -7.55 14.14
C LEU A 74 -8.15 -6.57 14.74
N MET A 75 -9.14 -6.18 13.96
CA MET A 75 -10.20 -5.26 14.37
C MET A 75 -11.47 -5.97 14.86
N ARG A 76 -11.45 -7.30 14.97
CA ARG A 76 -12.60 -8.13 15.36
C ARG A 76 -13.83 -7.88 14.49
N MET A 77 -13.61 -7.65 13.19
CA MET A 77 -14.67 -7.48 12.19
C MET A 77 -14.99 -8.83 11.54
N ASP A 78 -16.24 -8.96 11.12
CA ASP A 78 -16.64 -10.11 10.30
C ASP A 78 -15.92 -10.05 8.94
N ARG A 79 -15.21 -11.12 8.59
CA ARG A 79 -14.49 -11.25 7.32
C ARG A 79 -15.46 -11.24 6.13
N ALA A 80 -16.64 -11.84 6.26
CA ALA A 80 -17.63 -11.85 5.18
C ALA A 80 -18.14 -10.43 4.85
N ALA A 81 -18.16 -9.55 5.84
CA ALA A 81 -18.52 -8.14 5.67
C ALA A 81 -17.33 -7.23 5.25
N TRP A 82 -16.10 -7.79 5.15
CA TRP A 82 -14.93 -7.00 4.78
C TRP A 82 -15.04 -6.44 3.37
N GLY A 83 -14.82 -5.14 3.26
CA GLY A 83 -15.02 -4.40 2.01
C GLY A 83 -16.47 -3.94 1.78
N ALA A 84 -17.46 -4.31 2.63
CA ALA A 84 -18.86 -3.89 2.49
C ALA A 84 -19.13 -2.52 3.08
N SER A 85 -18.28 -2.03 3.97
CA SER A 85 -18.48 -0.74 4.63
C SER A 85 -17.16 -0.06 5.00
N VAL A 86 -17.23 1.27 5.12
CA VAL A 86 -16.15 2.11 5.61
C VAL A 86 -16.71 3.14 6.59
N ILE A 87 -15.97 3.36 7.68
CA ILE A 87 -16.26 4.44 8.62
C ILE A 87 -15.22 5.55 8.42
N VAL A 88 -15.69 6.75 8.14
CA VAL A 88 -14.87 7.95 7.92
C VAL A 88 -14.66 8.68 9.24
N LYS A 89 -13.41 8.92 9.62
CA LYS A 89 -13.05 9.68 10.82
C LYS A 89 -13.01 11.17 10.50
N ARG A 90 -14.15 11.84 10.53
CA ARG A 90 -14.32 13.20 10.00
C ARG A 90 -13.38 14.25 10.59
N ASN A 91 -13.07 14.14 11.87
CA ASN A 91 -12.22 15.10 12.58
C ASN A 91 -10.75 14.67 12.66
N ALA A 92 -10.33 13.62 11.93
CA ALA A 92 -9.01 13.03 12.11
C ALA A 92 -7.87 14.01 11.83
N ALA A 93 -7.97 14.86 10.80
CA ALA A 93 -6.96 15.88 10.51
C ALA A 93 -6.89 16.97 11.60
N THR A 94 -8.02 17.36 12.19
CA THR A 94 -8.08 18.34 13.29
C THR A 94 -7.43 17.76 14.55
N VAL A 95 -7.72 16.50 14.87
CA VAL A 95 -7.11 15.80 16.01
C VAL A 95 -5.59 15.66 15.78
N LEU A 96 -5.18 15.24 14.57
CA LEU A 96 -3.78 15.16 14.17
C LEU A 96 -3.05 16.49 14.36
N ALA A 97 -3.65 17.62 13.95
CA ALA A 97 -3.07 18.95 14.11
C ALA A 97 -2.81 19.33 15.58
N ARG A 98 -3.57 18.80 16.51
CA ARG A 98 -3.34 18.95 17.96
C ARG A 98 -2.22 18.05 18.46
N GLU A 99 -2.17 16.80 17.96
CA GLU A 99 -1.21 15.78 18.41
C GLU A 99 0.21 16.09 17.93
N VAL A 100 0.41 16.53 16.69
CA VAL A 100 1.75 16.85 16.15
C VAL A 100 2.44 18.01 16.90
N ARG A 101 1.69 18.84 17.61
CA ARG A 101 2.24 19.91 18.46
C ARG A 101 2.72 19.42 19.82
N LYS A 102 2.25 18.22 20.27
CA LYS A 102 2.46 17.71 21.62
C LYS A 102 3.37 16.49 21.64
N LEU A 103 3.40 15.74 20.55
CA LEU A 103 4.15 14.49 20.45
C LEU A 103 5.56 14.75 19.86
N PRO A 104 6.55 13.95 20.24
CA PRO A 104 7.86 13.96 19.60
C PRO A 104 7.72 13.72 18.08
N ARG A 105 8.46 14.50 17.29
CA ARG A 105 8.51 14.33 15.83
C ARG A 105 9.03 12.93 15.50
N GLY A 106 8.37 12.24 14.57
CA GLY A 106 8.71 10.88 14.18
C GLY A 106 8.08 10.51 12.85
N LEU A 107 8.51 9.38 12.28
CA LEU A 107 8.01 8.86 11.01
C LEU A 107 6.56 8.40 11.13
N VAL A 108 5.67 9.01 10.32
CA VAL A 108 4.25 8.64 10.26
C VAL A 108 3.99 7.80 9.03
N ALA A 109 3.53 6.55 9.24
CA ALA A 109 2.96 5.76 8.16
C ALA A 109 1.50 6.15 7.94
N ILE A 110 1.18 6.57 6.73
CA ILE A 110 -0.20 6.81 6.32
C ILE A 110 -0.81 5.49 5.91
N SER A 111 -1.66 5.02 6.77
CA SER A 111 -2.44 3.79 6.76
C SER A 111 -1.64 2.48 6.88
N THR A 112 -1.87 1.84 8.02
CA THR A 112 -1.39 0.48 8.29
C THR A 112 -2.52 -0.54 8.39
N ALA A 113 -3.78 -0.07 8.45
CA ALA A 113 -4.97 -0.90 8.66
C ALA A 113 -6.12 -0.62 7.66
N THR A 114 -5.89 0.24 6.69
CA THR A 114 -6.84 0.55 5.61
C THR A 114 -6.05 1.05 4.40
N ASP A 115 -6.71 1.33 3.27
CA ASP A 115 -6.07 2.08 2.19
C ASP A 115 -6.40 3.57 2.32
N PRO A 116 -5.39 4.47 2.33
CA PRO A 116 -5.61 5.90 2.54
C PRO A 116 -6.27 6.59 1.34
N TYR A 117 -6.17 5.99 0.16
CA TYR A 117 -6.74 6.51 -1.08
C TYR A 117 -7.86 5.62 -1.63
N GLN A 118 -8.49 4.84 -0.75
CA GLN A 118 -9.67 4.08 -1.14
C GLN A 118 -10.80 5.00 -1.63
N PHE A 119 -11.79 4.44 -2.31
CA PHE A 119 -12.89 5.16 -2.98
C PHE A 119 -13.42 6.39 -2.24
N VAL A 120 -13.68 6.30 -0.93
CA VAL A 120 -14.26 7.39 -0.14
C VAL A 120 -13.34 8.62 -0.01
N GLU A 121 -12.03 8.43 -0.19
CA GLU A 121 -11.05 9.54 -0.13
C GLU A 121 -11.26 10.55 -1.27
N GLY A 122 -11.83 10.13 -2.40
CA GLY A 122 -12.22 11.05 -3.49
C GLY A 122 -13.13 12.16 -3.00
N LYS A 123 -14.10 11.82 -2.13
CA LYS A 123 -15.06 12.77 -1.55
C LYS A 123 -14.57 13.44 -0.27
N TYR A 124 -14.08 12.64 0.69
CA TYR A 124 -13.83 13.12 2.06
C TYR A 124 -12.49 13.81 2.26
N ARG A 125 -11.49 13.50 1.44
CA ARG A 125 -10.14 14.10 1.45
C ARG A 125 -9.44 14.11 2.81
N ILE A 126 -9.76 13.14 3.68
CA ILE A 126 -9.18 13.08 5.04
C ILE A 126 -7.68 12.83 5.00
N THR A 127 -7.21 11.98 4.07
CA THR A 127 -5.77 11.73 3.84
C THR A 127 -5.06 13.00 3.40
N ARG A 128 -5.62 13.72 2.41
CA ARG A 128 -5.04 14.98 1.94
C ARG A 128 -4.93 16.01 3.07
N HIS A 129 -5.99 16.22 3.84
CA HIS A 129 -5.97 17.17 4.96
C HIS A 129 -4.95 16.76 6.04
N ALA A 130 -4.81 15.45 6.32
CA ALA A 130 -3.79 14.97 7.25
C ALA A 130 -2.36 15.21 6.72
N LEU A 131 -2.12 14.98 5.43
CA LEU A 131 -0.84 15.27 4.79
C LEU A 131 -0.51 16.77 4.83
N GLU A 132 -1.48 17.65 4.63
CA GLU A 132 -1.29 19.10 4.79
C GLU A 132 -0.85 19.48 6.22
N VAL A 133 -1.42 18.83 7.23
CA VAL A 133 -1.01 19.03 8.63
C VAL A 133 0.42 18.57 8.86
N LEU A 134 0.78 17.36 8.40
CA LEU A 134 2.11 16.79 8.58
C LEU A 134 3.17 17.56 7.80
N GLN A 135 2.85 18.04 6.60
CA GLN A 135 3.74 18.85 5.78
C GLN A 135 4.08 20.18 6.46
N ARG A 136 3.06 20.90 6.98
CA ARG A 136 3.26 22.14 7.71
C ARG A 136 4.06 21.98 9.00
N ALA A 137 3.92 20.81 9.65
CA ALA A 137 4.65 20.47 10.87
C ALA A 137 6.03 19.84 10.60
N ASP A 138 6.42 19.67 9.33
CA ASP A 138 7.68 19.06 8.86
C ASP A 138 7.91 17.63 9.41
N TRP A 139 6.86 16.82 9.51
CA TRP A 139 6.98 15.43 9.94
C TRP A 139 7.33 14.52 8.75
N PRO A 140 8.26 13.57 8.92
CA PRO A 140 8.55 12.58 7.88
C PRO A 140 7.37 11.63 7.70
N VAL A 141 7.08 11.30 6.44
CA VAL A 141 5.89 10.53 6.07
C VAL A 141 6.25 9.38 5.14
N SER A 142 5.60 8.24 5.34
CA SER A 142 5.56 7.13 4.38
C SER A 142 4.11 6.84 4.01
N VAL A 143 3.81 6.85 2.72
CA VAL A 143 2.46 6.58 2.19
C VAL A 143 2.50 5.31 1.38
N LEU A 144 1.59 4.37 1.65
CA LEU A 144 1.41 3.17 0.84
C LEU A 144 -0.06 3.02 0.47
N SER A 145 -0.34 2.85 -0.83
CA SER A 145 -1.69 2.64 -1.34
C SER A 145 -1.73 1.61 -2.46
N ARG A 146 -2.94 1.12 -2.77
CA ARG A 146 -3.28 0.40 -4.01
C ARG A 146 -3.95 1.31 -5.03
N SER A 147 -4.33 2.52 -4.61
CA SER A 147 -5.16 3.41 -5.40
C SER A 147 -4.34 4.48 -6.12
N PRO A 148 -4.46 4.56 -7.44
CA PRO A 148 -3.89 5.66 -8.22
C PRO A 148 -4.43 7.05 -7.87
N LEU A 149 -5.50 7.15 -7.07
CA LEU A 149 -6.00 8.44 -6.57
C LEU A 149 -4.92 9.26 -5.85
N MET A 150 -3.86 8.61 -5.38
CA MET A 150 -2.74 9.33 -4.75
C MET A 150 -2.03 10.30 -5.71
N MET A 151 -2.15 10.14 -7.04
CA MET A 151 -1.63 11.11 -8.02
C MET A 151 -2.23 12.51 -7.86
N ARG A 152 -3.48 12.61 -7.35
CA ARG A 152 -4.12 13.89 -7.02
C ARG A 152 -3.28 14.76 -6.09
N ASP A 153 -2.47 14.14 -5.25
CA ASP A 153 -1.76 14.81 -4.16
C ASP A 153 -0.25 14.97 -4.44
N ILE A 154 0.20 14.80 -5.71
CA ILE A 154 1.59 14.99 -6.13
C ILE A 154 2.08 16.42 -5.77
N ASP A 155 1.22 17.42 -5.95
CA ASP A 155 1.52 18.81 -5.59
C ASP A 155 1.88 18.97 -4.11
N LEU A 156 1.22 18.19 -3.26
CA LEU A 156 1.45 18.20 -1.82
C LEU A 156 2.68 17.36 -1.45
N PHE A 157 2.85 16.18 -2.06
CA PHE A 157 4.01 15.33 -1.84
C PHE A 157 5.32 16.07 -2.15
N SER A 158 5.35 16.83 -3.22
CA SER A 158 6.54 17.59 -3.64
C SER A 158 6.96 18.70 -2.66
N ARG A 159 6.09 19.09 -1.72
CA ARG A 159 6.39 20.08 -0.68
C ARG A 159 7.03 19.50 0.58
N PHE A 160 7.03 18.17 0.73
CA PHE A 160 7.63 17.53 1.89
C PHE A 160 9.15 17.52 1.82
N ARG A 161 9.82 17.80 2.91
CA ARG A 161 11.27 17.57 3.05
C ARG A 161 11.62 16.07 3.08
N SER A 162 10.75 15.28 3.70
CA SER A 162 10.95 13.84 3.87
C SER A 162 9.64 13.09 3.69
N ILE A 163 9.44 12.56 2.49
CA ILE A 163 8.33 11.68 2.16
C ILE A 163 8.80 10.52 1.30
N GLU A 164 8.21 9.36 1.51
CA GLU A 164 8.28 8.22 0.60
C GLU A 164 6.86 7.82 0.21
N VAL A 165 6.63 7.63 -1.08
CA VAL A 165 5.32 7.22 -1.61
C VAL A 165 5.43 5.88 -2.31
N GLY A 166 4.57 4.95 -1.98
CA GLY A 166 4.64 3.59 -2.47
C GLY A 166 3.33 3.06 -3.01
N MET A 167 3.48 2.09 -3.90
CA MET A 167 2.35 1.36 -4.48
C MET A 167 2.43 -0.13 -4.10
N SER A 168 1.30 -0.69 -3.69
CA SER A 168 1.20 -2.13 -3.45
C SER A 168 0.89 -2.85 -4.76
N ILE A 169 1.85 -3.64 -5.22
CA ILE A 169 1.80 -4.42 -6.46
C ILE A 169 2.24 -5.86 -6.12
N PRO A 170 1.32 -6.72 -5.65
CA PRO A 170 1.66 -8.07 -5.16
C PRO A 170 1.84 -9.10 -6.28
N THR A 171 1.43 -8.76 -7.49
CA THR A 171 1.49 -9.57 -8.72
C THR A 171 1.53 -8.64 -9.93
N LEU A 172 1.94 -9.16 -11.08
CA LEU A 172 1.76 -8.51 -12.37
C LEU A 172 0.58 -9.12 -13.18
N ASP A 173 -0.05 -10.19 -12.68
CA ASP A 173 -1.23 -10.81 -13.29
C ASP A 173 -2.53 -10.19 -12.73
N ASP A 174 -3.23 -9.41 -13.58
CA ASP A 174 -4.47 -8.75 -13.16
C ASP A 174 -5.62 -9.74 -12.94
N ARG A 175 -5.60 -10.95 -13.51
CA ARG A 175 -6.58 -12.01 -13.23
C ARG A 175 -6.44 -12.48 -11.78
N ALA A 176 -5.20 -12.72 -11.33
CA ALA A 176 -4.92 -13.06 -9.94
C ALA A 176 -5.31 -11.92 -8.98
N ARG A 177 -5.01 -10.66 -9.36
CA ARG A 177 -5.47 -9.48 -8.62
C ARG A 177 -7.01 -9.46 -8.53
N ALA A 178 -7.74 -9.67 -9.63
CA ALA A 178 -9.20 -9.60 -9.65
C ALA A 178 -9.86 -10.63 -8.72
N LEU A 179 -9.28 -11.82 -8.59
CA LEU A 179 -9.73 -12.86 -7.66
C LEU A 179 -9.50 -12.47 -6.20
N LEU A 180 -8.30 -11.97 -5.87
CA LEU A 180 -7.86 -11.78 -4.48
C LEU A 180 -8.00 -10.36 -3.95
N GLU A 181 -8.11 -9.37 -4.84
CA GLU A 181 -8.31 -7.94 -4.54
C GLU A 181 -9.48 -7.38 -5.36
N PRO A 182 -10.71 -7.86 -5.14
CA PRO A 182 -11.83 -7.70 -6.08
C PRO A 182 -12.20 -6.24 -6.38
N TRP A 183 -11.98 -5.33 -5.44
CA TRP A 183 -12.34 -3.91 -5.57
C TRP A 183 -11.13 -2.97 -5.59
N ALA A 184 -9.94 -3.51 -5.67
CA ALA A 184 -8.74 -2.71 -5.83
C ALA A 184 -8.51 -2.40 -7.33
N PRO A 185 -7.91 -1.24 -7.65
CA PRO A 185 -7.62 -0.86 -9.02
C PRO A 185 -6.75 -1.88 -9.76
N PRO A 186 -6.86 -1.97 -11.11
CA PRO A 186 -6.04 -2.85 -11.93
C PRO A 186 -4.55 -2.63 -11.75
N ILE A 187 -3.76 -3.68 -11.97
CA ILE A 187 -2.29 -3.62 -11.85
C ILE A 187 -1.69 -2.57 -12.78
N GLU A 188 -2.16 -2.50 -14.02
CA GLU A 188 -1.69 -1.50 -15.00
C GLU A 188 -1.86 -0.06 -14.50
N ALA A 189 -3.01 0.26 -13.87
CA ALA A 189 -3.25 1.58 -13.30
C ALA A 189 -2.29 1.89 -12.13
N ARG A 190 -1.93 0.87 -11.33
CA ARG A 190 -0.94 1.00 -10.24
C ARG A 190 0.47 1.22 -10.79
N LEU A 191 0.86 0.51 -11.84
CA LEU A 191 2.15 0.69 -12.50
C LEU A 191 2.27 2.08 -13.13
N ARG A 192 1.23 2.55 -13.83
CA ARG A 192 1.19 3.94 -14.35
C ARG A 192 1.29 4.98 -13.24
N CYS A 193 0.54 4.80 -12.14
CA CYS A 193 0.63 5.69 -11.00
C CYS A 193 2.07 5.74 -10.44
N LEU A 194 2.70 4.59 -10.25
CA LEU A 194 4.06 4.51 -9.73
C LEU A 194 5.07 5.20 -10.66
N ARG A 195 4.91 5.05 -11.97
CA ARG A 195 5.68 5.78 -12.99
C ARG A 195 5.49 7.29 -12.83
N THR A 196 4.25 7.77 -12.80
CA THR A 196 3.95 9.20 -12.69
C THR A 196 4.54 9.82 -11.41
N LEU A 197 4.52 9.09 -10.30
CA LEU A 197 5.13 9.53 -9.04
C LEU A 197 6.66 9.60 -9.15
N ALA A 198 7.29 8.61 -9.83
CA ALA A 198 8.73 8.61 -10.06
C ALA A 198 9.16 9.73 -11.00
N ASP A 199 8.44 9.94 -12.09
CA ASP A 199 8.68 11.02 -13.07
C ASP A 199 8.50 12.42 -12.45
N ALA A 200 7.65 12.55 -11.42
CA ALA A 200 7.54 13.74 -10.60
C ALA A 200 8.72 13.97 -9.62
N GLY A 201 9.74 13.11 -9.65
CA GLY A 201 10.94 13.21 -8.81
C GLY A 201 10.72 12.77 -7.36
N LEU A 202 9.61 12.10 -7.05
CA LEU A 202 9.31 11.62 -5.70
C LEU A 202 10.12 10.37 -5.36
N ARG A 203 10.46 10.21 -4.09
CA ARG A 203 11.06 8.97 -3.59
C ARG A 203 10.01 7.88 -3.54
N THR A 204 10.04 7.00 -4.54
CA THR A 204 9.05 5.94 -4.71
C THR A 204 9.55 4.60 -4.19
N PHE A 205 8.62 3.75 -3.75
CA PHE A 205 8.90 2.35 -3.42
C PHE A 205 7.75 1.43 -3.87
N VAL A 206 8.08 0.17 -4.07
CA VAL A 206 7.08 -0.87 -4.32
C VAL A 206 6.92 -1.79 -3.12
N SER A 207 5.67 -2.09 -2.78
CA SER A 207 5.31 -3.16 -1.85
C SER A 207 4.82 -4.37 -2.65
N PHE A 208 5.71 -5.34 -2.86
CA PHE A 208 5.38 -6.64 -3.44
C PHE A 208 4.89 -7.58 -2.33
N SER A 209 3.77 -7.20 -1.68
CA SER A 209 3.35 -7.83 -0.41
C SER A 209 1.83 -7.86 -0.21
N PRO A 210 1.27 -9.05 0.19
CA PRO A 210 1.94 -10.33 0.18
C PRO A 210 2.24 -10.75 -1.26
N ALA A 211 3.45 -11.27 -1.54
CA ALA A 211 3.78 -11.71 -2.89
C ALA A 211 2.87 -12.85 -3.32
N TYR A 212 2.27 -12.77 -4.51
CA TYR A 212 1.50 -13.86 -5.08
C TYR A 212 2.43 -14.89 -5.74
N PRO A 213 2.03 -16.17 -5.80
CA PRO A 213 2.71 -17.13 -6.64
C PRO A 213 2.80 -16.62 -8.08
N PRO A 214 3.85 -16.98 -8.82
CA PRO A 214 3.96 -16.60 -10.21
C PRO A 214 2.81 -17.25 -11.02
N THR A 215 2.02 -16.41 -11.67
CA THR A 215 0.93 -16.79 -12.58
C THR A 215 1.16 -16.08 -13.91
N GLY A 216 0.49 -16.53 -14.99
CA GLY A 216 0.56 -15.85 -16.27
C GLY A 216 1.97 -15.76 -16.91
N GLY A 217 2.90 -16.65 -16.51
CA GLY A 217 4.25 -16.69 -17.07
C GLY A 217 5.23 -15.65 -16.49
N TRP A 218 4.85 -14.87 -15.47
CA TRP A 218 5.74 -13.91 -14.82
C TRP A 218 6.83 -14.62 -14.02
N THR A 219 8.09 -14.23 -14.26
CA THR A 219 9.25 -14.72 -13.52
C THR A 219 9.77 -13.67 -12.55
N ALA A 220 10.69 -14.08 -11.66
CA ALA A 220 11.37 -13.14 -10.77
C ALA A 220 12.10 -12.04 -11.54
N ALA A 221 12.75 -12.40 -12.67
CA ALA A 221 13.45 -11.48 -13.53
C ALA A 221 12.50 -10.45 -14.17
N THR A 222 11.38 -10.90 -14.76
CA THR A 222 10.39 -10.00 -15.39
C THR A 222 9.76 -9.05 -14.39
N ILE A 223 9.54 -9.48 -13.15
CA ILE A 223 9.06 -8.61 -12.06
C ILE A 223 10.09 -7.52 -11.75
N ALA A 224 11.36 -7.91 -11.60
CA ALA A 224 12.43 -6.98 -11.30
C ALA A 224 12.70 -6.00 -12.45
N ASP A 225 12.64 -6.47 -13.72
CA ASP A 225 12.73 -5.62 -14.93
C ASP A 225 11.62 -4.57 -14.91
N THR A 226 10.36 -4.99 -14.67
CA THR A 226 9.24 -4.07 -14.58
C THR A 226 9.48 -2.97 -13.54
N PHE A 227 9.93 -3.32 -12.33
CA PHE A 227 10.20 -2.32 -11.30
C PHE A 227 11.39 -1.41 -11.65
N HIS A 228 12.43 -1.96 -12.26
CA HIS A 228 13.60 -1.19 -12.70
C HIS A 228 13.24 -0.17 -13.79
N GLU A 229 12.48 -0.59 -14.79
CA GLU A 229 12.00 0.26 -15.89
C GLU A 229 11.09 1.39 -15.40
N LEU A 230 10.34 1.17 -14.32
CA LEU A 230 9.56 2.22 -13.65
C LEU A 230 10.42 3.20 -12.84
N GLY A 231 11.73 3.04 -12.79
CA GLY A 231 12.64 3.90 -12.02
C GLY A 231 12.61 3.65 -10.52
N ILE A 232 12.07 2.52 -10.07
CA ILE A 232 11.98 2.19 -8.64
C ILE A 232 13.36 1.86 -8.09
N ARG A 233 13.69 2.45 -6.94
CA ARG A 233 14.97 2.23 -6.25
C ARG A 233 14.83 1.50 -4.92
N LYS A 234 13.61 1.30 -4.42
CA LYS A 234 13.33 0.68 -3.13
C LYS A 234 12.10 -0.22 -3.22
N GLY A 235 12.15 -1.36 -2.57
CA GLY A 235 11.02 -2.26 -2.48
C GLY A 235 11.11 -3.20 -1.30
N PHE A 236 9.99 -3.83 -1.00
CA PHE A 236 9.96 -4.91 -0.03
C PHE A 236 8.90 -5.95 -0.37
N SER A 237 9.12 -7.17 0.13
CA SER A 237 8.17 -8.26 0.03
C SER A 237 7.97 -8.95 1.38
N ARG A 238 6.78 -9.50 1.56
CA ARG A 238 6.44 -10.39 2.67
C ARG A 238 5.65 -11.59 2.16
N LEU A 239 5.81 -12.69 2.85
CA LEU A 239 4.95 -13.85 2.69
C LEU A 239 3.53 -13.53 3.19
N LEU A 240 2.57 -14.26 2.67
CA LEU A 240 1.25 -14.29 3.28
C LEU A 240 1.36 -14.89 4.69
N ASP A 241 0.77 -14.25 5.66
CA ASP A 241 0.51 -14.87 6.95
C ASP A 241 -0.78 -15.71 6.85
N PRO A 242 -0.69 -17.04 6.83
CA PRO A 242 -1.86 -17.91 6.64
C PRO A 242 -2.77 -17.93 7.87
N ARG A 243 -2.28 -17.45 9.00
CA ARG A 243 -3.06 -17.33 10.24
C ARG A 243 -4.23 -16.37 10.04
N TRP A 244 -5.11 -16.31 10.95
CA TRP A 244 -6.22 -15.36 11.00
C TRP A 244 -7.34 -15.60 9.97
N GLY A 245 -7.48 -16.82 9.44
CA GLY A 245 -8.54 -17.18 8.47
C GLY A 245 -8.33 -16.62 7.06
N ALA A 246 -7.18 -16.05 6.76
CA ALA A 246 -6.85 -15.56 5.42
C ALA A 246 -6.75 -16.71 4.42
N ARG A 247 -6.15 -17.82 4.83
CA ARG A 247 -5.99 -19.01 3.99
C ARG A 247 -7.34 -19.56 3.52
N ASP A 248 -8.27 -19.80 4.45
CA ASP A 248 -9.57 -20.41 4.12
C ASP A 248 -10.41 -19.49 3.24
N ALA A 249 -10.38 -18.19 3.50
CA ALA A 249 -11.04 -17.20 2.66
C ALA A 249 -10.48 -17.17 1.23
N MET A 250 -9.15 -17.30 1.10
CA MET A 250 -8.50 -17.38 -0.22
C MET A 250 -8.86 -18.66 -0.94
N LEU A 251 -8.75 -19.84 -0.29
CA LEU A 251 -9.08 -21.11 -0.90
C LEU A 251 -10.54 -21.15 -1.36
N GLY A 252 -11.48 -20.64 -0.55
CA GLY A 252 -12.87 -20.53 -0.95
C GLY A 252 -13.10 -19.59 -2.15
N ARG A 253 -12.27 -18.54 -2.28
CA ARG A 253 -12.36 -17.62 -3.42
C ARG A 253 -11.73 -18.16 -4.70
N LEU A 254 -10.74 -19.03 -4.58
CA LEU A 254 -10.01 -19.63 -5.69
C LEU A 254 -10.72 -20.86 -6.25
N ALA A 255 -11.54 -21.53 -5.45
CA ALA A 255 -12.21 -22.77 -5.82
C ALA A 255 -12.97 -22.63 -7.15
N GLY A 256 -12.64 -23.52 -8.11
CA GLY A 256 -13.22 -23.53 -9.46
C GLY A 256 -12.72 -22.43 -10.41
N SER A 257 -11.75 -21.61 -10.00
CA SER A 257 -11.11 -20.64 -10.90
C SER A 257 -10.02 -21.31 -11.75
N ASP A 258 -9.72 -20.70 -12.90
CA ASP A 258 -8.64 -21.12 -13.81
C ASP A 258 -7.23 -20.95 -13.19
N LEU A 259 -7.10 -20.18 -12.12
CA LEU A 259 -5.85 -19.95 -11.39
C LEU A 259 -5.76 -20.70 -10.05
N GLU A 260 -6.72 -21.59 -9.76
CA GLU A 260 -6.75 -22.30 -8.47
C GLU A 260 -5.45 -23.08 -8.21
N THR A 261 -4.99 -23.84 -9.21
CA THR A 261 -3.79 -24.72 -9.07
C THR A 261 -2.52 -23.91 -8.77
N GLU A 262 -2.37 -22.72 -9.36
CA GLU A 262 -1.19 -21.88 -9.17
C GLU A 262 -1.31 -21.09 -7.86
N LEU A 263 -2.46 -20.49 -7.61
CA LEU A 263 -2.65 -19.61 -6.46
C LEU A 263 -2.84 -20.35 -5.13
N VAL A 264 -3.23 -21.64 -5.13
CA VAL A 264 -3.26 -22.44 -3.90
C VAL A 264 -1.89 -22.50 -3.22
N ARG A 265 -0.81 -22.42 -4.00
CA ARG A 265 0.59 -22.39 -3.52
C ARG A 265 0.93 -21.13 -2.74
N PHE A 266 0.06 -20.13 -2.73
CA PHE A 266 0.26 -18.87 -2.02
C PHE A 266 0.53 -19.05 -0.51
N THR A 267 0.01 -20.11 0.09
CA THR A 267 0.25 -20.45 1.49
C THR A 267 1.40 -21.44 1.70
N ASP A 268 1.99 -21.96 0.63
CA ASP A 268 3.08 -22.91 0.69
C ASP A 268 4.43 -22.17 0.80
N ARG A 269 5.06 -22.31 1.96
CA ARG A 269 6.37 -21.69 2.21
C ARG A 269 7.50 -22.31 1.39
N GLU A 270 7.42 -23.60 1.05
CA GLU A 270 8.45 -24.27 0.25
C GLU A 270 8.51 -23.70 -1.16
N THR A 271 7.35 -23.31 -1.71
CA THR A 271 7.25 -22.61 -3.00
C THR A 271 7.56 -21.12 -2.88
N MET A 272 6.97 -20.44 -1.89
CA MET A 272 7.00 -18.98 -1.83
C MET A 272 8.31 -18.39 -1.31
N VAL A 273 9.01 -19.08 -0.41
CA VAL A 273 10.30 -18.58 0.10
C VAL A 273 11.35 -18.49 -1.00
N PRO A 274 11.62 -19.56 -1.79
CA PRO A 274 12.55 -19.46 -2.91
C PRO A 274 12.15 -18.41 -3.95
N PHE A 275 10.87 -18.28 -4.24
CA PHE A 275 10.36 -17.29 -5.20
C PHE A 275 10.62 -15.86 -4.73
N ILE A 276 10.27 -15.51 -3.49
CA ILE A 276 10.50 -14.18 -2.92
C ILE A 276 12.01 -13.88 -2.85
N GLN A 277 12.84 -14.87 -2.51
CA GLN A 277 14.30 -14.71 -2.50
C GLN A 277 14.83 -14.45 -3.91
N ALA A 278 14.30 -15.14 -4.93
CA ALA A 278 14.65 -14.90 -6.32
C ALA A 278 14.27 -13.48 -6.76
N VAL A 279 13.02 -13.02 -6.48
CA VAL A 279 12.61 -11.65 -6.78
C VAL A 279 13.51 -10.62 -6.08
N ALA A 280 13.83 -10.84 -4.82
CA ALA A 280 14.70 -9.93 -4.08
C ALA A 280 16.12 -9.87 -4.65
N ARG A 281 16.69 -11.00 -5.07
CA ARG A 281 18.01 -11.07 -5.73
C ARG A 281 17.96 -10.32 -7.05
N GLU A 282 17.02 -10.65 -7.94
CA GLU A 282 16.87 -10.00 -9.24
C GLU A 282 16.69 -8.48 -9.13
N CYS A 283 15.90 -8.02 -8.13
CA CYS A 283 15.76 -6.59 -7.85
C CYS A 283 17.09 -5.95 -7.40
N ARG A 284 17.82 -6.61 -6.50
CA ARG A 284 19.13 -6.08 -6.03
C ARG A 284 20.16 -6.03 -7.14
N ASP A 285 20.21 -7.03 -8.04
CA ASP A 285 21.09 -7.07 -9.19
C ASP A 285 20.82 -5.91 -10.18
N ARG A 286 19.58 -5.37 -10.18
CA ARG A 286 19.17 -4.17 -10.94
C ARG A 286 19.30 -2.85 -10.16
N GLY A 287 19.96 -2.86 -9.00
CA GLY A 287 20.17 -1.68 -8.17
C GLY A 287 18.95 -1.21 -7.37
N ILE A 288 17.95 -2.08 -7.19
CA ILE A 288 16.78 -1.81 -6.33
C ILE A 288 17.09 -2.30 -4.91
N ALA A 289 17.09 -1.40 -3.92
CA ALA A 289 17.22 -1.75 -2.50
C ALA A 289 15.98 -2.54 -2.04
N PHE A 290 15.96 -3.84 -2.31
CA PHE A 290 14.81 -4.70 -2.05
C PHE A 290 15.04 -5.54 -0.78
N ARG A 291 14.08 -5.44 0.16
CA ARG A 291 14.10 -6.16 1.43
C ARG A 291 12.98 -7.19 1.49
N THR A 292 13.23 -8.26 2.22
CA THR A 292 12.22 -9.26 2.56
C THR A 292 12.11 -9.41 4.07
N GLU A 293 11.03 -9.99 4.55
CA GLU A 293 10.96 -10.38 5.97
C GLU A 293 11.98 -11.47 6.33
N LEU A 294 12.53 -12.16 5.32
CA LEU A 294 13.53 -13.21 5.47
C LEU A 294 14.93 -12.64 5.74
N ASP A 295 15.15 -11.36 5.39
CA ASP A 295 16.41 -10.64 5.65
C ASP A 295 16.53 -10.20 7.12
N SER A 296 15.45 -10.29 7.89
CA SER A 296 15.45 -10.01 9.33
C SER A 296 15.66 -11.30 10.12
N PRO A 297 16.48 -11.29 11.19
CA PRO A 297 16.64 -12.47 12.03
C PRO A 297 15.27 -12.93 12.55
N SER A 298 15.06 -14.25 12.59
CA SER A 298 13.83 -14.84 13.12
C SER A 298 13.60 -14.38 14.56
N PRO A 299 12.34 -14.38 15.07
CA PRO A 299 12.09 -14.06 16.49
C PRO A 299 12.95 -14.88 17.45
N ALA A 300 13.23 -16.15 17.13
CA ALA A 300 14.13 -17.01 17.91
C ALA A 300 15.58 -16.50 17.89
N ARG A 301 16.12 -16.14 16.71
CA ARG A 301 17.47 -15.55 16.62
C ARG A 301 17.57 -14.19 17.30
N ARG A 302 16.53 -13.37 17.25
CA ARG A 302 16.50 -12.09 17.99
C ARG A 302 16.51 -12.30 19.49
N ALA A 303 15.82 -13.32 19.99
CA ALA A 303 15.86 -13.70 21.42
C ALA A 303 17.25 -14.22 21.82
N GLU A 304 17.91 -15.01 20.99
CA GLU A 304 19.28 -15.49 21.22
C GLU A 304 20.32 -14.35 21.18
N GLU A 305 20.18 -13.39 20.26
CA GLU A 305 21.04 -12.22 20.17
C GLU A 305 20.85 -11.27 21.36
N ALA A 306 19.61 -11.08 21.82
CA ALA A 306 19.30 -10.29 23.01
C ALA A 306 19.92 -10.93 24.29
N ASN A 307 19.78 -12.25 24.44
CA ASN A 307 20.37 -12.98 25.55
C ASN A 307 21.92 -12.99 25.54
N ARG A 308 22.56 -12.86 24.39
CA ARG A 308 24.03 -12.75 24.28
C ARG A 308 24.56 -11.34 24.55
N GLN A 309 23.71 -10.31 24.48
CA GLN A 309 24.09 -8.93 24.80
C GLN A 309 23.90 -8.59 26.28
N GLU A 310 23.14 -9.43 27.02
CA GLU A 310 22.93 -9.31 28.48
C GLU A 310 23.85 -10.21 29.30
N ALA A 311 24.69 -11.05 28.65
CA ALA A 311 25.70 -11.91 29.28
C ALA A 311 27.11 -11.34 29.11
#